data_7314c23bdf070f647744f67b9d6931cc
#
_entry.id   7314c23bdf070f647744f67b9d6931cc
#
_cell.length_a   1.000
_cell.length_b   1.000
_cell.length_c   1.000
_cell.angle_alpha   90.00
_cell.angle_beta   90.00
_cell.angle_gamma   90.00
#
_symmetry.space_group_name_H-M   'P 1'
#
loop_
_entity.id
_entity.type
_entity.pdbx_description
1 polymer ?
#
loop_
_entity_poly.entity_id
_entity_poly.type
_entity_poly.pdbx_seq_one_letter_code
_entity_poly.pdbx_strand_id
1 'polypeptide(L)'
;MSFIDLGVGSPIILVHGSINDFRTWAAILGPLSAERRVVAPSLRHYFQEMWDGKHGRFSIDQHVDDMVAFIEGLDLGAVDLIGHSRGGLICYRIATKRPDLVNKLVLAEPAGVLEQSLIPADAPYEGAREFIVASSEKIAAGDVEGGLKVFIDGVNGEGAWEKLTPELRQMREDNAFTLLGHINDQTQPYTQSEAASISVPTLFVIGGETPGMLPVISEVLSAHVPGAVKVVIRDAGHSMFRQQPKAFCNSVLKFLESH
;
A
#
# COMPACT_ATOMS: atom_id res chain seq x y z
N MET A 1 -10.79 -5.18 13.25
CA MET A 1 -9.50 -4.56 12.91
C MET A 1 -9.17 -3.49 13.96
N SER A 2 -7.94 -3.47 14.48
CA SER A 2 -7.44 -2.37 15.32
C SER A 2 -7.15 -1.16 14.44
N PHE A 3 -7.37 0.06 14.94
CA PHE A 3 -7.15 1.28 14.16
C PHE A 3 -6.80 2.47 15.04
N ILE A 4 -6.18 3.48 14.44
CA ILE A 4 -6.00 4.83 14.98
C ILE A 4 -7.07 5.72 14.35
N ASP A 5 -7.65 6.63 15.14
CA ASP A 5 -8.63 7.63 14.69
C ASP A 5 -8.27 8.97 15.32
N LEU A 6 -7.85 9.95 14.51
CA LEU A 6 -7.32 11.23 14.94
C LEU A 6 -7.90 12.38 14.11
N GLY A 7 -8.03 13.55 14.71
CA GLY A 7 -8.49 14.75 14.03
C GLY A 7 -10.00 14.78 13.82
N VAL A 8 -10.47 15.77 13.08
CA VAL A 8 -11.87 16.03 12.77
C VAL A 8 -12.01 16.52 11.32
N GLY A 9 -13.22 16.50 10.77
CA GLY A 9 -13.50 16.95 9.41
C GLY A 9 -13.64 15.82 8.40
N SER A 10 -13.36 16.09 7.12
CA SER A 10 -13.50 15.10 6.05
C SER A 10 -12.59 13.89 6.27
N PRO A 11 -13.12 12.67 6.17
CA PRO A 11 -12.38 11.46 6.56
C PRO A 11 -11.36 11.02 5.52
N ILE A 12 -10.15 10.70 5.99
CA ILE A 12 -9.10 9.99 5.25
C ILE A 12 -8.94 8.60 5.86
N ILE A 13 -8.96 7.57 5.04
CA ILE A 13 -8.59 6.20 5.45
C ILE A 13 -7.22 5.85 4.89
N LEU A 14 -6.27 5.46 5.76
CA LEU A 14 -4.90 5.08 5.38
C LEU A 14 -4.74 3.56 5.39
N VAL A 15 -4.52 2.95 4.22
CA VAL A 15 -4.37 1.49 4.07
C VAL A 15 -2.89 1.13 3.83
N HIS A 16 -2.30 0.43 4.79
CA HIS A 16 -0.87 0.10 4.81
C HIS A 16 -0.46 -1.01 3.84
N GLY A 17 0.84 -1.11 3.55
CA GLY A 17 1.44 -2.14 2.73
C GLY A 17 1.80 -3.43 3.49
N SER A 18 2.45 -4.38 2.78
CA SER A 18 2.92 -5.65 3.34
C SER A 18 3.86 -5.44 4.51
N ILE A 19 3.83 -6.36 5.50
CA ILE A 19 4.66 -6.34 6.72
C ILE A 19 4.67 -4.99 7.46
N ASN A 20 3.62 -4.18 7.25
CA ASN A 20 3.33 -2.94 7.97
C ASN A 20 2.02 -3.11 8.76
N ASP A 21 1.68 -2.09 9.52
CA ASP A 21 0.40 -1.90 10.19
C ASP A 21 0.15 -0.39 10.38
N PHE A 22 -0.86 0.01 11.16
CA PHE A 22 -1.19 1.42 11.36
C PHE A 22 -0.01 2.26 11.86
N ARG A 23 0.98 1.67 12.57
CA ARG A 23 2.18 2.37 13.08
C ARG A 23 3.05 2.95 11.98
N THR A 24 2.97 2.40 10.76
CA THR A 24 3.78 2.88 9.63
C THR A 24 3.52 4.34 9.28
N TRP A 25 2.34 4.85 9.63
CA TRP A 25 1.89 6.19 9.29
C TRP A 25 2.32 7.28 10.29
N ALA A 26 3.04 6.92 11.36
CA ALA A 26 3.39 7.83 12.47
C ALA A 26 3.93 9.20 12.01
N ALA A 27 4.76 9.23 10.95
CA ALA A 27 5.37 10.46 10.44
C ALA A 27 4.36 11.45 9.81
N ILE A 28 3.20 10.95 9.34
CA ILE A 28 2.21 11.76 8.63
C ILE A 28 0.88 11.90 9.36
N LEU A 29 0.64 11.12 10.42
CA LEU A 29 -0.61 11.22 11.20
C LEU A 29 -0.85 12.64 11.73
N GLY A 30 0.13 13.25 12.40
CA GLY A 30 0.02 14.60 12.94
C GLY A 30 -0.31 15.65 11.86
N PRO A 31 0.51 15.76 10.80
CA PRO A 31 0.24 16.70 9.72
C PRO A 31 -1.12 16.53 9.05
N LEU A 32 -1.56 15.28 8.79
CA LEU A 32 -2.86 15.03 8.16
C LEU A 32 -4.02 15.30 9.13
N SER A 33 -3.89 14.87 10.40
CA SER A 33 -4.96 15.02 11.40
C SER A 33 -5.14 16.45 11.89
N ALA A 34 -4.21 17.34 11.60
CA ALA A 34 -4.38 18.76 11.85
C ALA A 34 -5.49 19.40 10.98
N GLU A 35 -5.77 18.81 9.80
CA GLU A 35 -6.71 19.36 8.81
C GLU A 35 -7.88 18.42 8.50
N ARG A 36 -7.76 17.14 8.80
CA ARG A 36 -8.71 16.07 8.41
C ARG A 36 -8.93 15.09 9.55
N ARG A 37 -10.01 14.32 9.50
CA ARG A 37 -10.14 13.12 10.32
C ARG A 37 -9.38 11.99 9.64
N VAL A 38 -8.40 11.41 10.33
CA VAL A 38 -7.54 10.35 9.79
C VAL A 38 -7.79 9.05 10.53
N VAL A 39 -8.22 8.03 9.79
CA VAL A 39 -8.43 6.68 10.31
C VAL A 39 -7.44 5.73 9.64
N ALA A 40 -6.64 5.03 10.43
CA ALA A 40 -5.62 4.12 9.95
C ALA A 40 -5.82 2.73 10.55
N PRO A 41 -6.50 1.80 9.87
CA PRO A 41 -6.63 0.43 10.34
C PRO A 41 -5.37 -0.41 10.09
N SER A 42 -5.17 -1.44 10.93
CA SER A 42 -4.40 -2.62 10.57
C SER A 42 -5.28 -3.60 9.82
N LEU A 43 -4.80 -4.10 8.69
CA LEU A 43 -5.49 -5.13 7.93
C LEU A 43 -5.61 -6.43 8.76
N ARG A 44 -6.56 -7.29 8.40
CA ARG A 44 -6.69 -8.64 8.99
C ARG A 44 -5.34 -9.36 8.96
N HIS A 45 -5.03 -10.09 10.03
CA HIS A 45 -3.80 -10.86 10.22
C HIS A 45 -2.54 -10.03 10.49
N TYR A 46 -2.61 -8.71 10.45
CA TYR A 46 -1.52 -7.83 10.85
C TYR A 46 -1.62 -7.46 12.33
N PHE A 47 -0.58 -6.85 12.89
CA PHE A 47 -0.57 -6.35 14.26
C PHE A 47 -1.85 -5.52 14.55
N GLN A 48 -2.57 -5.76 15.58
CA GLN A 48 -2.44 -6.52 16.82
C GLN A 48 -3.01 -7.96 16.77
N GLU A 49 -3.49 -8.41 15.61
CA GLU A 49 -4.02 -9.78 15.48
C GLU A 49 -2.89 -10.83 15.55
N MET A 50 -1.72 -10.53 15.00
CA MET A 50 -0.51 -11.34 15.00
C MET A 50 -0.78 -12.77 14.48
N TRP A 51 -0.93 -12.87 13.17
CA TRP A 51 -1.24 -14.13 12.49
C TRP A 51 -0.11 -15.17 12.62
N ASP A 52 -0.51 -16.43 12.74
CA ASP A 52 0.41 -17.57 12.82
C ASP A 52 0.84 -18.10 11.44
N GLY A 53 0.36 -17.52 10.35
CA GLY A 53 0.65 -17.93 8.98
C GLY A 53 -0.13 -19.17 8.50
N LYS A 54 -1.05 -19.72 9.32
CA LYS A 54 -1.72 -21.01 9.05
C LYS A 54 -3.23 -20.93 9.04
N HIS A 55 -3.83 -20.21 9.97
CA HIS A 55 -5.26 -20.23 10.18
C HIS A 55 -5.94 -18.99 9.59
N GLY A 56 -7.05 -19.21 8.89
CA GLY A 56 -7.79 -18.15 8.24
C GLY A 56 -7.37 -17.93 6.80
N ARG A 57 -8.17 -17.11 6.09
CA ARG A 57 -7.93 -16.76 4.69
C ARG A 57 -7.07 -15.50 4.61
N PHE A 58 -6.01 -15.55 3.81
CA PHE A 58 -5.19 -14.40 3.48
C PHE A 58 -5.22 -14.17 1.96
N SER A 59 -5.85 -13.10 1.52
CA SER A 59 -5.89 -12.72 0.11
C SER A 59 -6.20 -11.23 -0.06
N ILE A 60 -5.92 -10.68 -1.24
CA ILE A 60 -6.34 -9.33 -1.59
C ILE A 60 -7.87 -9.20 -1.53
N ASP A 61 -8.61 -10.15 -2.09
CA ASP A 61 -10.08 -10.09 -2.08
C ASP A 61 -10.65 -10.06 -0.67
N GLN A 62 -10.10 -10.88 0.25
CA GLN A 62 -10.52 -10.83 1.65
C GLN A 62 -10.24 -9.45 2.30
N HIS A 63 -9.06 -8.88 2.05
CA HIS A 63 -8.74 -7.56 2.58
C HIS A 63 -9.59 -6.45 1.94
N VAL A 64 -9.97 -6.57 0.67
CA VAL A 64 -10.92 -5.66 0.02
C VAL A 64 -12.28 -5.73 0.68
N ASP A 65 -12.83 -6.94 0.88
CA ASP A 65 -14.13 -7.14 1.52
C ASP A 65 -14.12 -6.63 2.97
N ASP A 66 -13.05 -6.90 3.73
CA ASP A 66 -12.86 -6.40 5.10
C ASP A 66 -12.81 -4.87 5.15
N MET A 67 -12.10 -4.24 4.21
CA MET A 67 -11.99 -2.77 4.16
C MET A 67 -13.29 -2.11 3.72
N VAL A 68 -14.03 -2.72 2.78
CA VAL A 68 -15.38 -2.25 2.42
C VAL A 68 -16.29 -2.27 3.65
N ALA A 69 -16.35 -3.42 4.35
CA ALA A 69 -17.16 -3.56 5.57
C ALA A 69 -16.69 -2.58 6.69
N PHE A 70 -15.38 -2.32 6.78
CA PHE A 70 -14.82 -1.37 7.73
C PHE A 70 -15.28 0.07 7.42
N ILE A 71 -15.18 0.50 6.15
CA ILE A 71 -15.60 1.85 5.72
C ILE A 71 -17.11 2.03 5.93
N GLU A 72 -17.92 1.05 5.54
CA GLU A 72 -19.37 1.07 5.77
C GLU A 72 -19.71 1.14 7.27
N GLY A 73 -18.99 0.37 8.10
CA GLY A 73 -19.19 0.34 9.55
C GLY A 73 -18.81 1.63 10.28
N LEU A 74 -17.99 2.49 9.66
CA LEU A 74 -17.68 3.83 10.19
C LEU A 74 -18.83 4.83 9.98
N ASP A 75 -19.76 4.55 9.07
CA ASP A 75 -20.92 5.39 8.72
C ASP A 75 -20.54 6.87 8.39
N LEU A 76 -19.44 7.03 7.62
CA LEU A 76 -18.90 8.35 7.25
C LEU A 76 -19.27 8.79 5.83
N GLY A 77 -20.04 7.99 5.10
CA GLY A 77 -20.27 8.18 3.66
C GLY A 77 -19.01 7.88 2.85
N ALA A 78 -18.85 8.52 1.70
CA ALA A 78 -17.65 8.37 0.88
C ALA A 78 -16.44 9.02 1.56
N VAL A 79 -15.29 8.33 1.52
CA VAL A 79 -14.05 8.74 2.19
C VAL A 79 -12.93 9.03 1.19
N ASP A 80 -11.95 9.83 1.58
CA ASP A 80 -10.69 9.93 0.87
C ASP A 80 -9.83 8.71 1.22
N LEU A 81 -9.46 7.90 0.22
CA LEU A 81 -8.79 6.62 0.43
C LEU A 81 -7.34 6.70 -0.01
N ILE A 82 -6.41 6.46 0.89
CA ILE A 82 -4.96 6.50 0.64
C ILE A 82 -4.37 5.13 0.89
N GLY A 83 -3.82 4.50 -0.15
CA GLY A 83 -3.20 3.18 -0.05
C GLY A 83 -1.74 3.18 -0.46
N HIS A 84 -0.90 2.48 0.30
CA HIS A 84 0.50 2.28 0.00
C HIS A 84 0.78 0.82 -0.36
N SER A 85 1.53 0.56 -1.44
CA SER A 85 1.98 -0.79 -1.80
C SER A 85 0.79 -1.78 -1.87
N ARG A 86 0.78 -2.87 -1.11
CA ARG A 86 -0.36 -3.79 -0.99
C ARG A 86 -1.67 -3.05 -0.65
N GLY A 87 -1.62 -2.09 0.26
CA GLY A 87 -2.76 -1.23 0.57
C GLY A 87 -3.22 -0.40 -0.63
N GLY A 88 -2.30 0.01 -1.49
CA GLY A 88 -2.61 0.68 -2.76
C GLY A 88 -3.40 -0.21 -3.71
N LEU A 89 -3.02 -1.49 -3.84
CA LEU A 89 -3.79 -2.46 -4.62
C LEU A 89 -5.19 -2.68 -4.04
N ILE A 90 -5.30 -2.79 -2.71
CA ILE A 90 -6.61 -2.92 -2.04
C ILE A 90 -7.48 -1.70 -2.33
N CYS A 91 -6.94 -0.48 -2.18
CA CYS A 91 -7.66 0.76 -2.46
C CYS A 91 -8.09 0.87 -3.92
N TYR A 92 -7.22 0.47 -4.86
CA TYR A 92 -7.56 0.40 -6.28
C TYR A 92 -8.76 -0.54 -6.53
N ARG A 93 -8.75 -1.74 -5.94
CA ARG A 93 -9.85 -2.71 -6.08
C ARG A 93 -11.15 -2.19 -5.43
N ILE A 94 -11.07 -1.48 -4.33
CA ILE A 94 -12.24 -0.82 -3.72
C ILE A 94 -12.79 0.24 -4.68
N ALA A 95 -11.96 1.13 -5.20
CA ALA A 95 -12.40 2.17 -6.13
C ALA A 95 -13.02 1.62 -7.42
N THR A 96 -12.57 0.44 -7.88
CA THR A 96 -13.14 -0.25 -9.04
C THR A 96 -14.49 -0.91 -8.71
N LYS A 97 -14.59 -1.59 -7.55
CA LYS A 97 -15.79 -2.37 -7.17
C LYS A 97 -16.87 -1.54 -6.47
N ARG A 98 -16.47 -0.54 -5.68
CA ARG A 98 -17.31 0.28 -4.81
C ARG A 98 -16.94 1.77 -4.90
N PRO A 99 -17.00 2.38 -6.12
CA PRO A 99 -16.69 3.81 -6.28
C PRO A 99 -17.60 4.72 -5.42
N ASP A 100 -18.76 4.25 -5.03
CA ASP A 100 -19.70 4.94 -4.12
C ASP A 100 -19.11 5.20 -2.72
N LEU A 101 -18.11 4.41 -2.29
CA LEU A 101 -17.44 4.58 -0.99
C LEU A 101 -16.20 5.47 -1.05
N VAL A 102 -15.77 5.89 -2.25
CA VAL A 102 -14.52 6.62 -2.44
C VAL A 102 -14.78 8.01 -2.99
N ASN A 103 -14.42 9.04 -2.22
CA ASN A 103 -14.48 10.42 -2.67
C ASN A 103 -13.27 10.77 -3.56
N LYS A 104 -12.05 10.52 -3.05
CA LYS A 104 -10.79 10.64 -3.79
C LYS A 104 -9.86 9.47 -3.46
N LEU A 105 -9.06 9.08 -4.44
CA LEU A 105 -8.13 7.96 -4.35
C LEU A 105 -6.68 8.43 -4.45
N VAL A 106 -5.84 8.03 -3.49
CA VAL A 106 -4.39 8.25 -3.52
C VAL A 106 -3.68 6.91 -3.48
N LEU A 107 -2.88 6.63 -4.49
CA LEU A 107 -2.14 5.40 -4.68
C LEU A 107 -0.63 5.69 -4.58
N ALA A 108 -0.02 5.38 -3.43
CA ALA A 108 1.41 5.49 -3.21
C ALA A 108 2.07 4.17 -3.62
N GLU A 109 2.55 4.12 -4.86
CA GLU A 109 3.18 2.94 -5.48
C GLU A 109 2.41 1.63 -5.19
N PRO A 110 1.20 1.46 -5.77
CA PRO A 110 0.40 0.28 -5.56
C PRO A 110 1.15 -0.97 -6.02
N ALA A 111 1.21 -1.99 -5.16
CA ALA A 111 1.77 -3.29 -5.50
C ALA A 111 0.82 -4.06 -6.41
N GLY A 112 1.33 -5.08 -7.06
CA GLY A 112 0.54 -5.95 -7.95
C GLY A 112 1.31 -6.29 -9.22
N VAL A 113 0.59 -6.76 -10.22
CA VAL A 113 1.13 -7.10 -11.53
C VAL A 113 0.27 -6.46 -12.62
N LEU A 114 0.91 -6.06 -13.71
CA LEU A 114 0.21 -5.58 -14.91
C LEU A 114 -0.18 -6.79 -15.79
N GLU A 115 -1.29 -6.69 -16.52
CA GLU A 115 -1.54 -7.61 -17.61
C GLU A 115 -0.44 -7.49 -18.68
N GLN A 116 -0.19 -8.56 -19.41
CA GLN A 116 0.95 -8.64 -20.34
C GLN A 116 0.99 -7.50 -21.37
N SER A 117 -0.18 -7.06 -21.84
CA SER A 117 -0.32 -5.99 -22.83
C SER A 117 0.10 -4.61 -22.31
N LEU A 118 0.12 -4.42 -21.00
CA LEU A 118 0.48 -3.15 -20.34
C LEU A 118 1.95 -3.08 -19.92
N ILE A 119 2.69 -4.18 -19.99
CA ILE A 119 4.09 -4.21 -19.56
C ILE A 119 4.96 -3.50 -20.62
N PRO A 120 5.64 -2.38 -20.28
CA PRO A 120 6.57 -1.75 -21.21
C PRO A 120 7.69 -2.71 -21.62
N ALA A 121 8.16 -2.61 -22.88
CA ALA A 121 9.17 -3.52 -23.42
C ALA A 121 10.53 -3.42 -22.70
N ASP A 122 10.81 -2.29 -22.09
CA ASP A 122 12.02 -1.97 -21.31
C ASP A 122 11.81 -2.05 -19.79
N ALA A 123 10.67 -2.57 -19.36
CA ALA A 123 10.37 -2.69 -17.94
C ALA A 123 11.37 -3.63 -17.22
N PRO A 124 11.82 -3.30 -16.02
CA PRO A 124 12.69 -4.14 -15.22
C PRO A 124 11.90 -5.32 -14.63
N TYR A 125 11.57 -6.31 -15.49
CA TYR A 125 10.64 -7.40 -15.16
C TYR A 125 11.27 -8.57 -14.41
N GLU A 126 12.41 -8.42 -13.78
CA GLU A 126 13.07 -9.54 -13.11
C GLU A 126 12.81 -9.55 -11.59
N GLY A 127 12.38 -10.69 -11.06
CA GLY A 127 12.59 -11.09 -9.68
C GLY A 127 11.53 -10.71 -8.64
N ALA A 128 10.49 -9.92 -8.95
CA ALA A 128 9.52 -9.51 -7.92
C ALA A 128 8.85 -10.68 -7.17
N ARG A 129 8.54 -11.77 -7.86
CA ARG A 129 7.96 -12.98 -7.25
C ARG A 129 9.04 -13.82 -6.54
N GLU A 130 10.26 -13.83 -7.04
CA GLU A 130 11.35 -14.64 -6.52
C GLU A 130 11.73 -14.24 -5.10
N PHE A 131 11.90 -12.95 -4.81
CA PHE A 131 12.21 -12.52 -3.45
C PHE A 131 11.04 -12.75 -2.47
N ILE A 132 9.79 -12.69 -2.93
CA ILE A 132 8.62 -13.02 -2.09
C ILE A 132 8.65 -14.51 -1.71
N VAL A 133 8.91 -15.40 -2.67
CA VAL A 133 9.02 -16.85 -2.43
C VAL A 133 10.19 -17.13 -1.49
N ALA A 134 11.39 -16.63 -1.81
CA ALA A 134 12.60 -16.85 -1.00
C ALA A 134 12.44 -16.33 0.44
N SER A 135 11.80 -15.17 0.61
CA SER A 135 11.48 -14.61 1.93
C SER A 135 10.55 -15.53 2.73
N SER A 136 9.47 -15.98 2.08
CA SER A 136 8.49 -16.85 2.72
C SER A 136 9.06 -18.22 3.10
N GLU A 137 9.91 -18.81 2.24
CA GLU A 137 10.60 -20.07 2.53
C GLU A 137 11.50 -19.95 3.76
N LYS A 138 12.26 -18.86 3.88
CA LYS A 138 13.09 -18.60 5.07
C LYS A 138 12.26 -18.46 6.34
N ILE A 139 11.18 -17.70 6.30
CA ILE A 139 10.26 -17.53 7.44
C ILE A 139 9.63 -18.87 7.83
N ALA A 140 9.18 -19.67 6.86
CA ALA A 140 8.63 -21.01 7.11
C ALA A 140 9.66 -21.97 7.75
N ALA A 141 10.95 -21.81 7.43
CA ALA A 141 12.06 -22.55 8.02
C ALA A 141 12.48 -22.02 9.41
N GLY A 142 11.87 -20.93 9.91
CA GLY A 142 12.21 -20.32 11.20
C GLY A 142 13.25 -19.20 11.13
N ASP A 143 13.83 -18.90 9.95
CA ASP A 143 14.73 -17.78 9.71
C ASP A 143 13.92 -16.51 9.41
N VAL A 144 13.27 -15.97 10.45
CA VAL A 144 12.36 -14.80 10.31
C VAL A 144 13.13 -13.56 9.87
N GLU A 145 14.26 -13.26 10.53
CA GLU A 145 15.07 -12.08 10.20
C GLU A 145 15.64 -12.16 8.77
N GLY A 146 16.19 -13.31 8.39
CA GLY A 146 16.71 -13.53 7.04
C GLY A 146 15.62 -13.43 5.96
N GLY A 147 14.40 -13.88 6.26
CA GLY A 147 13.26 -13.73 5.37
C GLY A 147 12.82 -12.27 5.23
N LEU A 148 12.72 -11.53 6.32
CA LEU A 148 12.41 -10.11 6.31
C LEU A 148 13.46 -9.29 5.56
N LYS A 149 14.74 -9.59 5.76
CA LYS A 149 15.83 -8.96 5.02
C LYS A 149 15.67 -9.16 3.51
N VAL A 150 15.45 -10.40 3.07
CA VAL A 150 15.23 -10.70 1.64
C VAL A 150 14.07 -9.91 1.07
N PHE A 151 12.96 -9.81 1.80
CA PHE A 151 11.79 -9.06 1.35
C PHE A 151 12.06 -7.54 1.28
N ILE A 152 12.65 -6.97 2.33
CA ILE A 152 12.90 -5.52 2.41
C ILE A 152 13.93 -5.09 1.36
N ASP A 153 15.00 -5.84 1.20
CA ASP A 153 16.04 -5.56 0.22
C ASP A 153 15.52 -5.76 -1.22
N GLY A 154 14.65 -6.76 -1.44
CA GLY A 154 14.00 -6.98 -2.72
C GLY A 154 13.08 -5.85 -3.16
N VAL A 155 12.40 -5.20 -2.21
CA VAL A 155 11.49 -4.07 -2.50
C VAL A 155 12.22 -2.73 -2.58
N ASN A 156 13.22 -2.50 -1.72
CA ASN A 156 13.81 -1.17 -1.51
C ASN A 156 15.28 -1.07 -2.00
N GLY A 157 15.85 -2.16 -2.50
CA GLY A 157 17.25 -2.26 -2.88
C GLY A 157 18.13 -2.82 -1.77
N GLU A 158 19.28 -3.36 -2.17
CA GLU A 158 20.26 -4.02 -1.29
C GLU A 158 20.68 -3.12 -0.12
N GLY A 159 20.75 -3.70 1.08
CA GLY A 159 21.11 -3.01 2.32
C GLY A 159 20.01 -2.13 2.92
N ALA A 160 18.78 -2.21 2.41
CA ALA A 160 17.66 -1.46 2.96
C ALA A 160 17.25 -1.96 4.36
N TRP A 161 17.40 -3.27 4.63
CA TRP A 161 17.14 -3.86 5.95
C TRP A 161 18.04 -3.28 7.03
N GLU A 162 19.33 -3.14 6.75
CA GLU A 162 20.31 -2.61 7.69
C GLU A 162 20.04 -1.15 8.10
N LYS A 163 19.39 -0.40 7.25
CA LYS A 163 19.04 1.03 7.49
C LYS A 163 17.79 1.22 8.35
N LEU A 164 17.04 0.14 8.65
CA LEU A 164 15.85 0.23 9.48
C LEU A 164 16.20 0.51 10.95
N THR A 165 15.43 1.39 11.60
CA THR A 165 15.52 1.59 13.04
C THR A 165 14.98 0.36 13.79
N PRO A 166 15.33 0.18 15.09
CA PRO A 166 14.81 -0.93 15.89
C PRO A 166 13.28 -1.01 15.89
N GLU A 167 12.58 0.13 15.98
CA GLU A 167 11.12 0.20 15.99
C GLU A 167 10.52 -0.27 14.65
N LEU A 168 11.17 0.08 13.54
CA LEU A 168 10.75 -0.38 12.23
C LEU A 168 11.01 -1.88 12.04
N ARG A 169 12.12 -2.41 12.53
CA ARG A 169 12.39 -3.85 12.53
C ARG A 169 11.35 -4.59 13.34
N GLN A 170 11.06 -4.14 14.56
CA GLN A 170 10.04 -4.75 15.40
C GLN A 170 8.68 -4.79 14.69
N MET A 171 8.26 -3.68 14.06
CA MET A 171 7.02 -3.67 13.28
C MET A 171 7.03 -4.71 12.14
N ARG A 172 8.17 -4.93 11.48
CA ARG A 172 8.30 -5.98 10.45
C ARG A 172 8.18 -7.38 11.05
N GLU A 173 8.84 -7.62 12.18
CA GLU A 173 8.81 -8.88 12.91
C GLU A 173 7.40 -9.22 13.39
N ASP A 174 6.67 -8.27 13.96
CA ASP A 174 5.28 -8.42 14.38
C ASP A 174 4.35 -8.87 13.24
N ASN A 175 4.71 -8.55 11.99
CA ASN A 175 3.91 -8.83 10.80
C ASN A 175 4.55 -9.87 9.85
N ALA A 176 5.66 -10.49 10.23
CA ALA A 176 6.48 -11.34 9.36
C ALA A 176 5.69 -12.51 8.75
N PHE A 177 4.87 -13.19 9.56
CA PHE A 177 4.13 -14.37 9.12
C PHE A 177 3.09 -14.05 8.03
N THR A 178 2.71 -12.78 7.84
CA THR A 178 1.83 -12.38 6.74
C THR A 178 2.46 -12.66 5.36
N LEU A 179 3.79 -12.74 5.27
CA LEU A 179 4.49 -13.11 4.03
C LEU A 179 4.20 -14.55 3.60
N LEU A 180 3.90 -15.46 4.52
CA LEU A 180 3.49 -16.83 4.18
C LEU A 180 2.19 -16.86 3.38
N GLY A 181 1.30 -15.89 3.62
CA GLY A 181 0.05 -15.75 2.86
C GLY A 181 0.25 -15.21 1.44
N HIS A 182 1.31 -14.43 1.21
CA HIS A 182 1.56 -13.82 -0.11
C HIS A 182 1.85 -14.85 -1.21
N ILE A 183 2.42 -16.03 -0.88
CA ILE A 183 2.71 -17.07 -1.88
C ILE A 183 1.41 -17.59 -2.52
N ASN A 184 0.38 -17.74 -1.70
CA ASN A 184 -0.90 -18.34 -2.10
C ASN A 184 -1.92 -17.29 -2.58
N ASP A 185 -1.58 -16.01 -2.46
CA ASP A 185 -2.44 -14.91 -2.87
C ASP A 185 -2.37 -14.72 -4.40
N GLN A 186 -3.32 -15.34 -5.09
CA GLN A 186 -3.45 -15.22 -6.55
C GLN A 186 -4.08 -13.87 -6.91
N THR A 187 -3.27 -12.84 -6.86
CA THR A 187 -3.69 -11.48 -7.21
C THR A 187 -3.98 -11.38 -8.70
N GLN A 188 -5.18 -10.94 -9.06
CA GLN A 188 -5.51 -10.63 -10.44
C GLN A 188 -4.66 -9.46 -10.95
N PRO A 189 -4.15 -9.51 -12.20
CA PRO A 189 -3.40 -8.40 -12.76
C PRO A 189 -4.27 -7.15 -12.88
N TYR A 190 -3.63 -5.99 -12.91
CA TYR A 190 -4.26 -4.76 -13.37
C TYR A 190 -4.50 -4.85 -14.86
N THR A 191 -5.71 -4.54 -15.30
CA THR A 191 -6.05 -4.51 -16.73
C THR A 191 -6.30 -3.07 -17.20
N GLN A 192 -6.11 -2.84 -18.49
CA GLN A 192 -6.42 -1.53 -19.09
C GLN A 192 -7.89 -1.17 -18.91
N SER A 193 -8.79 -2.13 -19.06
CA SER A 193 -10.23 -1.91 -18.90
C SER A 193 -10.62 -1.51 -17.47
N GLU A 194 -10.01 -2.15 -16.45
CA GLU A 194 -10.24 -1.75 -15.06
C GLU A 194 -9.69 -0.35 -14.78
N ALA A 195 -8.47 -0.04 -15.23
CA ALA A 195 -7.89 1.29 -15.04
C ALA A 195 -8.77 2.37 -15.68
N ALA A 196 -9.27 2.13 -16.90
CA ALA A 196 -10.17 3.04 -17.59
C ALA A 196 -11.57 3.16 -16.93
N SER A 197 -11.97 2.22 -16.08
CA SER A 197 -13.25 2.23 -15.36
C SER A 197 -13.23 3.05 -14.06
N ILE A 198 -12.05 3.43 -13.55
CA ILE A 198 -11.95 4.24 -12.33
C ILE A 198 -12.53 5.62 -12.61
N SER A 199 -13.59 5.96 -11.90
CA SER A 199 -14.36 7.20 -12.09
C SER A 199 -14.08 8.27 -11.02
N VAL A 200 -13.35 7.91 -9.97
CA VAL A 200 -13.04 8.83 -8.87
C VAL A 200 -11.73 9.58 -9.14
N PRO A 201 -11.61 10.85 -8.72
CA PRO A 201 -10.35 11.59 -8.84
C PRO A 201 -9.21 10.80 -8.21
N THR A 202 -8.12 10.59 -8.96
CA THR A 202 -7.03 9.71 -8.54
C THR A 202 -5.67 10.40 -8.62
N LEU A 203 -4.88 10.28 -7.54
CA LEU A 203 -3.49 10.71 -7.46
C LEU A 203 -2.57 9.50 -7.34
N PHE A 204 -1.57 9.42 -8.21
CA PHE A 204 -0.44 8.50 -8.04
C PHE A 204 0.74 9.22 -7.43
N VAL A 205 1.32 8.66 -6.35
CA VAL A 205 2.51 9.17 -5.69
C VAL A 205 3.63 8.16 -5.85
N ILE A 206 4.75 8.61 -6.42
CA ILE A 206 5.90 7.77 -6.78
C ILE A 206 7.12 8.27 -6.02
N GLY A 207 7.92 7.37 -5.45
CA GLY A 207 9.23 7.68 -4.91
C GLY A 207 10.26 7.77 -6.02
N GLY A 208 10.98 8.90 -6.11
CA GLY A 208 11.94 9.15 -7.20
C GLY A 208 13.13 8.20 -7.21
N GLU A 209 13.38 7.49 -6.11
CA GLU A 209 14.48 6.53 -5.95
C GLU A 209 14.00 5.08 -5.77
N THR A 210 12.71 4.80 -5.97
CA THR A 210 12.19 3.44 -5.85
C THR A 210 12.69 2.57 -7.01
N PRO A 211 13.34 1.44 -6.74
CA PRO A 211 13.78 0.52 -7.78
C PRO A 211 12.65 -0.39 -8.28
N GLY A 212 12.86 -1.04 -9.42
CA GLY A 212 12.03 -2.14 -9.90
C GLY A 212 10.67 -1.73 -10.46
N MET A 213 9.68 -2.61 -10.31
CA MET A 213 8.38 -2.51 -11.00
C MET A 213 7.37 -1.55 -10.37
N LEU A 214 7.49 -1.17 -9.11
CA LEU A 214 6.46 -0.35 -8.43
C LEU A 214 6.28 1.04 -9.07
N PRO A 215 7.36 1.77 -9.42
CA PRO A 215 7.23 3.00 -10.20
C PRO A 215 6.61 2.76 -11.58
N VAL A 216 7.01 1.68 -12.27
CA VAL A 216 6.48 1.33 -13.61
C VAL A 216 4.99 1.06 -13.56
N ILE A 217 4.51 0.28 -12.58
CA ILE A 217 3.08 0.04 -12.35
C ILE A 217 2.34 1.37 -12.18
N SER A 218 2.87 2.26 -11.33
CA SER A 218 2.27 3.57 -11.07
C SER A 218 2.22 4.45 -12.32
N GLU A 219 3.30 4.47 -13.11
CA GLU A 219 3.37 5.20 -14.39
C GLU A 219 2.32 4.67 -15.39
N VAL A 220 2.29 3.36 -15.59
CA VAL A 220 1.35 2.73 -16.52
C VAL A 220 -0.10 2.96 -16.10
N LEU A 221 -0.43 2.72 -14.83
CA LEU A 221 -1.79 2.91 -14.35
C LEU A 221 -2.22 4.39 -14.43
N SER A 222 -1.32 5.32 -14.09
CA SER A 222 -1.63 6.75 -14.17
C SER A 222 -1.93 7.23 -15.59
N ALA A 223 -1.38 6.57 -16.60
CA ALA A 223 -1.66 6.86 -18.00
C ALA A 223 -3.01 6.32 -18.48
N HIS A 224 -3.58 5.31 -17.79
CA HIS A 224 -4.84 4.64 -18.19
C HIS A 224 -6.05 5.03 -17.32
N VAL A 225 -5.82 5.57 -16.10
CA VAL A 225 -6.90 6.07 -15.24
C VAL A 225 -7.32 7.47 -15.72
N PRO A 226 -8.59 7.69 -16.08
CA PRO A 226 -9.05 8.97 -16.60
C PRO A 226 -8.83 10.13 -15.61
N GLY A 227 -8.18 11.19 -16.07
CA GLY A 227 -7.93 12.38 -15.26
C GLY A 227 -6.95 12.19 -14.09
N ALA A 228 -6.23 11.08 -14.04
CA ALA A 228 -5.27 10.84 -12.96
C ALA A 228 -4.17 11.91 -12.92
N VAL A 229 -3.82 12.31 -11.71
CA VAL A 229 -2.68 13.19 -11.42
C VAL A 229 -1.52 12.34 -10.93
N LYS A 230 -0.29 12.73 -11.27
CA LYS A 230 0.93 12.05 -10.83
C LYS A 230 1.89 13.02 -10.18
N VAL A 231 2.48 12.60 -9.06
CA VAL A 231 3.53 13.34 -8.34
C VAL A 231 4.68 12.41 -8.01
N VAL A 232 5.90 12.87 -8.28
CA VAL A 232 7.14 12.18 -7.89
C VAL A 232 7.72 12.88 -6.66
N ILE A 233 7.93 12.14 -5.58
CA ILE A 233 8.60 12.62 -4.37
C ILE A 233 10.10 12.39 -4.54
N ARG A 234 10.85 13.46 -4.72
CA ARG A 234 12.32 13.42 -4.88
C ARG A 234 12.99 12.96 -3.58
N ASP A 235 14.16 12.39 -3.69
CA ASP A 235 15.01 11.95 -2.57
C ASP A 235 14.25 10.98 -1.64
N ALA A 236 13.39 10.14 -2.22
CA ALA A 236 12.60 9.14 -1.53
C ALA A 236 12.41 7.89 -2.39
N GLY A 237 12.50 6.72 -1.76
CA GLY A 237 12.14 5.43 -2.33
C GLY A 237 10.71 5.03 -1.98
N HIS A 238 10.43 3.73 -1.96
CA HIS A 238 9.10 3.15 -1.74
C HIS A 238 8.40 3.60 -0.45
N SER A 239 9.13 4.03 0.56
CA SER A 239 8.56 4.56 1.82
C SER A 239 8.51 6.10 1.85
N MET A 240 8.16 6.76 0.74
CA MET A 240 8.18 8.20 0.55
C MET A 240 7.47 9.00 1.65
N PHE A 241 6.38 8.46 2.19
CA PHE A 241 5.63 9.10 3.28
C PHE A 241 6.39 9.14 4.62
N ARG A 242 7.44 8.30 4.80
CA ARG A 242 8.34 8.32 5.96
C ARG A 242 9.63 9.10 5.68
N GLN A 243 10.16 8.96 4.47
CA GLN A 243 11.43 9.58 4.08
C GLN A 243 11.28 11.07 3.80
N GLN A 244 10.15 11.48 3.20
CA GLN A 244 9.83 12.86 2.86
C GLN A 244 8.39 13.22 3.32
N PRO A 245 8.07 13.13 4.63
CA PRO A 245 6.70 13.25 5.13
C PRO A 245 6.04 14.59 4.79
N LYS A 246 6.80 15.68 4.82
CA LYS A 246 6.30 17.01 4.48
C LYS A 246 5.92 17.12 3.00
N ALA A 247 6.78 16.62 2.10
CA ALA A 247 6.50 16.65 0.66
C ALA A 247 5.29 15.76 0.31
N PHE A 248 5.22 14.58 0.94
CA PHE A 248 4.08 13.67 0.78
C PHE A 248 2.77 14.31 1.25
N CYS A 249 2.71 14.82 2.49
CA CYS A 249 1.50 15.44 3.02
C CYS A 249 1.06 16.65 2.20
N ASN A 250 1.98 17.53 1.81
CA ASN A 250 1.65 18.70 0.98
C ASN A 250 1.04 18.28 -0.36
N SER A 251 1.60 17.26 -1.02
CA SER A 251 1.08 16.77 -2.31
C SER A 251 -0.31 16.16 -2.15
N VAL A 252 -0.50 15.34 -1.11
CA VAL A 252 -1.77 14.69 -0.81
C VAL A 252 -2.84 15.73 -0.45
N LEU A 253 -2.58 16.60 0.53
CA LEU A 253 -3.55 17.62 0.97
C LEU A 253 -3.95 18.54 -0.17
N LYS A 254 -3.00 19.03 -0.97
CA LYS A 254 -3.27 19.85 -2.16
C LYS A 254 -4.21 19.13 -3.14
N PHE A 255 -4.02 17.83 -3.36
CA PHE A 255 -4.90 17.04 -4.22
C PHE A 255 -6.30 16.86 -3.59
N LEU A 256 -6.34 16.58 -2.29
CA LEU A 256 -7.62 16.39 -1.58
C LEU A 256 -8.46 17.69 -1.50
N GLU A 257 -7.84 18.85 -1.61
CA GLU A 257 -8.52 20.17 -1.64
C GLU A 257 -8.98 20.57 -3.05
N SER A 258 -8.39 20.03 -4.11
CA SER A 258 -8.79 20.35 -5.49
C SER A 258 -10.22 19.87 -5.77
N HIS A 259 -11.00 20.69 -6.44
CA HIS A 259 -12.41 20.41 -6.81
C HIS A 259 -12.56 19.39 -7.91
#